data_7cfe7a84c284eb55dde2e73cf07604dc
#
_entry.id   7cfe7a84c284eb55dde2e73cf07604dc
#
_cell.length_a   1.000
_cell.length_b   1.000
_cell.length_c   1.000
_cell.angle_alpha   90.00
_cell.angle_beta   90.00
_cell.angle_gamma   90.00
#
_symmetry.space_group_name_H-M   'P 1'
#
loop_
_entity.id
_entity.type
_entity.pdbx_description
1 polymer ?
#
loop_
_entity_poly.entity_id
_entity_poly.type
_entity_poly.pdbx_seq_one_letter_code
_entity_poly.pdbx_strand_id
1 'polypeptide(L)' 'MTTLNMDLIHKKIGENVAKYRKEAGLSQLDLSLQLGHKSISIVASAERFYKGKHFNINHLYQIANILNIEVCKLLN' A
#
# COMPACT_ATOMS: atom_id res chain seq x y z
N MET A 1 -23.26 -13.74 -12.06
CA MET A 1 -22.62 -12.45 -11.77
C MET A 1 -21.53 -12.64 -10.72
N THR A 2 -20.38 -12.07 -10.95
CA THR A 2 -19.26 -12.22 -10.02
C THR A 2 -19.45 -11.31 -8.80
N THR A 3 -19.33 -11.89 -7.60
CA THR A 3 -19.38 -11.12 -6.38
C THR A 3 -18.01 -10.46 -6.14
N LEU A 4 -18.01 -9.16 -5.95
CA LEU A 4 -16.80 -8.42 -5.64
C LEU A 4 -16.36 -8.71 -4.21
N ASN A 5 -15.10 -9.12 -4.05
CA ASN A 5 -14.54 -9.39 -2.73
C ASN A 5 -13.51 -8.31 -2.38
N MET A 6 -13.93 -7.33 -1.58
CA MET A 6 -13.07 -6.21 -1.22
C MET A 6 -11.86 -6.62 -0.38
N ASP A 7 -12.00 -7.67 0.44
CA ASP A 7 -10.87 -8.15 1.23
C ASP A 7 -9.74 -8.64 0.33
N LEU A 8 -10.07 -9.39 -0.71
CA LEU A 8 -9.06 -9.85 -1.67
C LEU A 8 -8.43 -8.68 -2.42
N ILE A 9 -9.24 -7.68 -2.77
CA ILE A 9 -8.74 -6.50 -3.45
C ILE A 9 -7.75 -5.75 -2.55
N HIS A 10 -8.11 -5.53 -1.28
CA HIS A 10 -7.23 -4.85 -0.34
C HIS A 10 -5.94 -5.63 -0.08
N LYS A 11 -6.03 -6.96 0.01
CA LYS A 11 -4.84 -7.79 0.16
C LYS A 11 -3.91 -7.65 -1.04
N LYS A 12 -4.48 -7.65 -2.25
CA LYS A 12 -3.69 -7.49 -3.47
C LYS A 12 -3.02 -6.14 -3.53
N ILE A 13 -3.74 -5.09 -3.16
CA ILE A 13 -3.17 -3.73 -3.11
C ILE A 13 -2.01 -3.69 -2.12
N GLY A 14 -2.17 -4.27 -0.93
CA GLY A 14 -1.10 -4.32 0.06
C GLY A 14 0.13 -5.02 -0.45
N GLU A 15 -0.05 -6.17 -1.13
CA GLU A 15 1.06 -6.90 -1.74
C GLU A 15 1.76 -6.07 -2.81
N ASN A 16 0.99 -5.36 -3.63
CA ASN A 16 1.54 -4.50 -4.68
C ASN A 16 2.36 -3.36 -4.08
N VAL A 17 1.86 -2.73 -3.03
CA VAL A 17 2.61 -1.68 -2.34
C VAL A 17 3.94 -2.22 -1.83
N ALA A 18 3.92 -3.37 -1.17
CA ALA A 18 5.15 -3.98 -0.66
C ALA A 18 6.13 -4.29 -1.78
N LYS A 19 5.64 -4.83 -2.89
CA LYS A 19 6.46 -5.16 -4.05
C LYS A 19 7.17 -3.93 -4.61
N TYR A 20 6.42 -2.88 -4.93
CA TYR A 20 7.00 -1.69 -5.53
C TYR A 20 7.84 -0.89 -4.54
N ARG A 21 7.48 -0.92 -3.25
CA ARG A 21 8.31 -0.32 -2.21
C ARG A 21 9.69 -0.96 -2.16
N LYS A 22 9.72 -2.30 -2.16
CA LYS A 22 11.00 -3.02 -2.12
C LYS A 22 11.81 -2.80 -3.38
N GLU A 23 11.16 -2.76 -4.54
CA GLU A 23 11.85 -2.47 -5.80
C GLU A 23 12.48 -1.08 -5.80
N ALA A 24 11.86 -0.14 -5.09
CA ALA A 24 12.39 1.21 -4.96
C ALA A 24 13.45 1.32 -3.86
N GLY A 25 13.75 0.24 -3.16
CA GLY A 25 14.77 0.23 -2.10
C GLY A 25 14.32 0.89 -0.81
N LEU A 26 13.01 1.03 -0.59
CA LEU A 26 12.48 1.67 0.61
C LEU A 26 12.07 0.66 1.65
N SER A 27 12.41 0.94 2.92
CA SER A 27 11.88 0.16 4.04
C SER A 27 10.45 0.60 4.35
N GLN A 28 9.76 -0.18 5.18
CA GLN A 28 8.43 0.23 5.65
C GLN A 28 8.50 1.54 6.41
N LEU A 29 9.56 1.74 7.19
CA LEU A 29 9.75 2.99 7.91
C LEU A 29 9.96 4.16 6.95
N ASP A 30 10.80 3.97 5.93
CA ASP A 30 11.03 5.02 4.93
C ASP A 30 9.72 5.48 4.29
N LEU A 31 8.90 4.53 3.85
CA LEU A 31 7.62 4.86 3.23
C LEU A 31 6.70 5.55 4.23
N SER A 32 6.64 5.04 5.46
CA SER A 32 5.80 5.63 6.51
C SER A 32 6.18 7.08 6.77
N LEU A 33 7.47 7.37 6.89
CA LEU A 33 7.94 8.74 7.13
C LEU A 33 7.60 9.66 5.96
N GLN A 34 7.75 9.18 4.74
CA GLN A 34 7.42 9.98 3.57
C GLN A 34 5.92 10.24 3.44
N LEU A 35 5.09 9.36 4.01
CA LEU A 35 3.65 9.56 4.08
C LEU A 35 3.24 10.49 5.23
N GLY A 36 4.20 10.89 6.07
CA GLY A 36 3.93 11.78 7.18
C GLY A 36 3.58 11.09 8.48
N HIS A 37 3.77 9.78 8.56
CA HIS A 37 3.51 9.02 9.79
C HIS A 37 4.78 8.94 10.64
N LYS A 38 4.59 8.75 11.94
CA LYS A 38 5.71 8.68 12.89
C LYS A 38 6.14 7.25 13.18
N SER A 39 5.41 6.25 12.69
CA SER A 39 5.74 4.84 12.92
C SER A 39 5.40 4.03 11.69
N ILE A 40 5.88 2.78 11.67
CA ILE A 40 5.63 1.86 10.56
C ILE A 40 4.24 1.22 10.61
N SER A 41 3.48 1.44 11.68
CA SER A 41 2.25 0.68 11.95
C SER A 41 1.26 0.65 10.78
N ILE A 42 0.99 1.80 10.18
CA ILE A 42 0.02 1.88 9.08
C ILE A 42 0.51 1.11 7.87
N VAL A 43 1.75 1.33 7.46
CA VAL A 43 2.29 0.65 6.28
C VAL A 43 2.40 -0.85 6.53
N ALA A 44 2.97 -1.24 7.67
CA ALA A 44 3.15 -2.66 8.00
C ALA A 44 1.81 -3.39 8.05
N SER A 45 0.80 -2.81 8.69
CA SER A 45 -0.51 -3.44 8.82
C SER A 45 -1.25 -3.49 7.49
N ALA A 46 -1.23 -2.41 6.72
CA ALA A 46 -1.96 -2.34 5.46
C ALA A 46 -1.35 -3.22 4.37
N GLU A 47 -0.03 -3.37 4.35
CA GLU A 47 0.63 -4.27 3.39
C GLU A 47 0.21 -5.72 3.59
N ARG A 48 -0.10 -6.10 4.82
CA ARG A 48 -0.49 -7.47 5.17
C ARG A 48 -1.99 -7.64 5.35
N PHE A 49 -2.76 -6.58 5.21
CA PHE A 49 -4.19 -6.59 5.51
C PHE A 49 -4.47 -7.06 6.95
N TYR A 50 -3.59 -6.69 7.87
CA TYR A 50 -3.67 -7.14 9.25
C TYR A 50 -4.93 -6.58 9.93
N LYS A 51 -5.79 -7.47 10.43
CA LYS A 51 -7.07 -7.12 11.06
C LYS A 51 -7.93 -6.20 10.20
N GLY A 52 -7.89 -6.41 8.89
CA GLY A 52 -8.68 -5.63 7.94
C GLY A 52 -8.14 -4.25 7.62
N LYS A 53 -6.95 -3.91 8.11
CA LYS A 53 -6.35 -2.62 7.82
C LYS A 53 -5.86 -2.58 6.39
N HIS A 54 -6.10 -1.45 5.72
CA HIS A 54 -5.76 -1.30 4.30
C HIS A 54 -5.45 0.16 3.99
N PHE A 55 -4.86 0.39 2.81
CA PHE A 55 -4.58 1.75 2.35
C PHE A 55 -5.86 2.38 1.80
N ASN A 56 -6.09 3.65 2.14
CA ASN A 56 -7.19 4.41 1.53
C ASN A 56 -6.71 5.01 0.20
N ILE A 57 -7.63 5.62 -0.53
CA ILE A 57 -7.32 6.17 -1.86
C ILE A 57 -6.26 7.27 -1.78
N ASN A 58 -6.32 8.09 -0.75
CA ASN A 58 -5.36 9.16 -0.53
C ASN A 58 -3.95 8.59 -0.35
N HIS A 59 -3.83 7.54 0.48
CA HIS A 59 -2.56 6.85 0.66
C HIS A 59 -2.03 6.32 -0.67
N LEU A 60 -2.89 5.73 -1.50
CA LEU A 60 -2.45 5.10 -2.74
C LEU A 60 -1.87 6.12 -3.72
N TYR A 61 -2.51 7.28 -3.83
CA TYR A 61 -1.97 8.34 -4.69
C TYR A 61 -0.65 8.87 -4.16
N GLN A 62 -0.53 9.06 -2.84
CA GLN A 62 0.71 9.50 -2.24
C GLN A 62 1.83 8.47 -2.43
N ILE A 63 1.52 7.20 -2.23
CA ILE A 63 2.50 6.12 -2.41
C ILE A 63 2.96 6.05 -3.86
N ALA A 64 2.03 6.11 -4.80
CA ALA A 64 2.38 6.09 -6.22
C ALA A 64 3.33 7.25 -6.57
N ASN A 65 3.07 8.42 -6.02
CA ASN A 65 3.93 9.58 -6.23
C ASN A 65 5.33 9.36 -5.61
N ILE A 66 5.39 8.86 -4.39
CA ILE A 66 6.66 8.57 -3.70
C ILE A 66 7.46 7.53 -4.48
N LEU A 67 6.80 6.50 -4.98
CA LEU A 67 7.46 5.41 -5.71
C LEU A 67 7.67 5.74 -7.19
N ASN A 68 7.16 6.88 -7.65
CA ASN A 68 7.26 7.33 -9.04
C ASN A 68 6.68 6.31 -10.01
N ILE A 69 5.49 5.80 -9.70
CA ILE A 69 4.76 4.85 -10.55
C ILE A 69 3.33 5.34 -10.73
N GLU A 70 2.67 4.79 -11.75
CA GLU A 70 1.24 5.04 -11.96
C GLU A 70 0.44 4.36 -10.85
N VAL A 71 -0.60 5.04 -10.34
CA VAL A 71 -1.41 4.49 -9.26
C VAL A 71 -2.07 3.17 -9.67
N CYS A 72 -2.40 2.99 -10.94
CA CYS A 72 -3.03 1.75 -11.42
C CYS A 72 -2.15 0.52 -11.19
N LYS A 73 -0.84 0.69 -11.10
CA LYS A 73 0.06 -0.43 -10.79
C LYS A 73 -0.17 -0.98 -9.39
N LEU A 74 -0.65 -0.15 -8.48
CA LEU A 74 -0.95 -0.60 -7.13
C LEU A 74 -2.28 -1.36 -7.07
N LEU A 75 -3.13 -1.18 -8.07
CA LEU A 75 -4.47 -1.76 -8.10
C LEU A 75 -4.56 -3.09 -8.86
N ASN A 76 -3.56 -3.42 -9.64
CA ASN A 76 -3.59 -4.61 -10.51
C ASN A 76 -3.17 -5.88 -9.80
#